data_7622a84aa3e16c572c4cbe9f332d86a8
#
_entry.id   7622a84aa3e16c572c4cbe9f332d86a8
#
_cell.length_a   1.000
_cell.length_b   1.000
_cell.length_c   1.000
_cell.angle_alpha   90.00
_cell.angle_beta   90.00
_cell.angle_gamma   90.00
#
_symmetry.space_group_name_H-M   'P 1'
#
loop_
_entity.id
_entity.type
_entity.pdbx_description
1 polymer ?
#
loop_
_entity_poly.entity_id
_entity_poly.type
_entity_poly.pdbx_seq_one_letter_code
_entity_poly.pdbx_strand_id
1 'polypeptide(L)'
;MNISNYYWHFKSAIPPKICDDIIKYGLTQAETMARTGGYGDKELTKDQVRDMKRKRNSDLVWLNDTWIYKELHPYIHQANKAAGWNFEWDRSESCQFTKYKLNQYYDWHCDSWNKPYKKEGLDNGKIRKLSMTCQLTDGSEYEGGELEFDFRNYDPHIREETKHLKQAKEILPKGSIIV
;
A
#
# COMPACT_ATOMS: atom_id res chain seq x y z
N MET A 1 20.69 5.36 11.70
CA MET A 1 19.27 4.95 11.81
C MET A 1 19.17 3.46 11.49
N ASN A 2 18.54 2.66 12.34
CA ASN A 2 18.28 1.26 12.01
C ASN A 2 17.00 1.16 11.20
N ILE A 3 17.10 0.89 9.92
CA ILE A 3 15.97 0.87 8.97
C ILE A 3 14.94 -0.20 9.33
N SER A 4 15.36 -1.32 9.95
CA SER A 4 14.43 -2.37 10.38
C SER A 4 13.36 -1.90 11.39
N ASN A 5 13.53 -0.73 11.98
CA ASN A 5 12.51 -0.12 12.83
C ASN A 5 11.33 0.47 12.03
N TYR A 6 11.49 0.64 10.72
CA TYR A 6 10.54 1.35 9.87
C TYR A 6 9.97 0.49 8.78
N TYR A 7 10.77 -0.38 8.15
CA TYR A 7 10.30 -1.33 7.14
C TYR A 7 11.24 -2.53 7.02
N TRP A 8 10.70 -3.61 6.47
CA TRP A 8 11.40 -4.83 6.09
C TRP A 8 11.12 -5.15 4.64
N HIS A 9 12.11 -5.63 3.89
CA HIS A 9 11.91 -5.92 2.48
C HIS A 9 12.36 -7.33 2.10
N PHE A 10 11.73 -7.86 1.07
CA PHE A 10 12.06 -9.13 0.43
C PHE A 10 12.18 -8.90 -1.07
N LYS A 11 13.37 -9.13 -1.62
CA LYS A 11 13.62 -8.95 -3.05
C LYS A 11 13.10 -10.16 -3.83
N SER A 12 12.28 -9.92 -4.87
CA SER A 12 11.73 -10.95 -5.78
C SER A 12 11.17 -12.16 -5.02
N ALA A 13 10.43 -11.90 -3.95
CA ALA A 13 9.89 -12.92 -3.06
C ALA A 13 8.74 -13.71 -3.67
N ILE A 14 7.88 -13.03 -4.43
CA ILE A 14 6.78 -13.65 -5.14
C ILE A 14 7.26 -14.07 -6.53
N PRO A 15 7.05 -15.34 -6.93
CA PRO A 15 7.42 -15.81 -8.26
C PRO A 15 6.78 -14.98 -9.38
N PRO A 16 7.50 -14.65 -10.47
CA PRO A 16 6.96 -13.86 -11.59
C PRO A 16 5.63 -14.37 -12.12
N LYS A 17 5.47 -15.70 -12.22
CA LYS A 17 4.21 -16.31 -12.64
C LYS A 17 3.03 -15.93 -11.73
N ILE A 18 3.23 -15.92 -10.42
CA ILE A 18 2.18 -15.53 -9.45
C ILE A 18 1.85 -14.03 -9.60
N CYS A 19 2.87 -13.18 -9.81
CA CYS A 19 2.64 -11.77 -10.11
C CYS A 19 1.78 -11.61 -11.37
N ASP A 20 2.08 -12.36 -12.44
CA ASP A 20 1.32 -12.32 -13.69
C ASP A 20 -0.11 -12.83 -13.50
N ASP A 21 -0.29 -13.88 -12.70
CA ASP A 21 -1.62 -14.43 -12.38
C ASP A 21 -2.45 -13.38 -11.59
N ILE A 22 -1.83 -12.67 -10.62
CA ILE A 22 -2.49 -11.58 -9.88
C ILE A 22 -2.85 -10.43 -10.83
N ILE A 23 -1.93 -10.01 -11.71
CA ILE A 23 -2.19 -8.95 -12.69
C ILE A 23 -3.37 -9.36 -13.59
N LYS A 24 -3.30 -10.53 -14.18
CA LYS A 24 -4.36 -11.05 -15.07
C LYS A 24 -5.71 -11.07 -14.36
N TYR A 25 -5.75 -11.57 -13.13
CA TYR A 25 -6.96 -11.64 -12.33
C TYR A 25 -7.49 -10.24 -12.00
N GLY A 26 -6.63 -9.36 -11.48
CA GLY A 26 -7.01 -7.99 -11.13
C GLY A 26 -7.57 -7.20 -12.31
N LEU A 27 -7.01 -7.39 -13.52
CA LEU A 27 -7.49 -6.74 -14.73
C LEU A 27 -8.86 -7.25 -15.22
N THR A 28 -9.34 -8.41 -14.75
CA THR A 28 -10.69 -8.90 -15.06
C THR A 28 -11.75 -8.31 -14.13
N GLN A 29 -11.35 -7.68 -13.04
CA GLN A 29 -12.28 -7.12 -12.05
C GLN A 29 -12.67 -5.68 -12.40
N ALA A 30 -13.82 -5.24 -11.90
CA ALA A 30 -14.29 -3.88 -12.12
C ALA A 30 -13.41 -2.88 -11.37
N GLU A 31 -12.77 -1.97 -12.12
CA GLU A 31 -12.00 -0.87 -11.54
C GLU A 31 -12.91 0.13 -10.83
N THR A 32 -12.48 0.61 -9.69
CA THR A 32 -13.11 1.71 -8.98
C THR A 32 -12.10 2.84 -8.77
N MET A 33 -12.57 4.08 -8.78
CA MET A 33 -11.72 5.22 -8.44
C MET A 33 -11.27 5.09 -6.98
N ALA A 34 -9.96 5.19 -6.75
CA ALA A 34 -9.42 5.15 -5.41
C ALA A 34 -9.94 6.33 -4.58
N ARG A 35 -10.51 6.03 -3.41
CA ARG A 35 -11.04 7.03 -2.48
C ARG A 35 -10.11 7.18 -1.29
N THR A 36 -9.95 8.42 -0.83
CA THR A 36 -9.18 8.76 0.37
C THR A 36 -10.03 9.64 1.28
N GLY A 37 -9.73 9.68 2.59
CA GLY A 37 -10.29 10.68 3.49
C GLY A 37 -11.69 10.41 4.03
N GLY A 38 -12.10 9.16 4.17
CA GLY A 38 -13.33 8.82 4.91
C GLY A 38 -14.65 9.13 4.21
N TYR A 39 -14.64 9.33 2.90
CA TYR A 39 -15.88 9.58 2.13
C TYR A 39 -16.80 8.35 2.03
N GLY A 40 -16.29 7.16 2.32
CA GLY A 40 -17.07 5.91 2.25
C GLY A 40 -17.70 5.71 0.87
N ASP A 41 -18.92 5.14 0.84
CA ASP A 41 -19.68 4.88 -0.39
C ASP A 41 -20.60 6.04 -0.82
N LYS A 42 -20.49 7.20 -0.18
CA LYS A 42 -21.33 8.37 -0.49
C LYS A 42 -21.05 8.89 -1.89
N GLU A 43 -22.08 9.39 -2.53
CA GLU A 43 -21.94 10.11 -3.79
C GLU A 43 -21.15 11.39 -3.56
N LEU A 44 -20.13 11.64 -4.40
CA LEU A 44 -19.20 12.75 -4.23
C LEU A 44 -19.57 13.89 -5.15
N THR A 45 -19.46 15.12 -4.65
CA THR A 45 -19.53 16.32 -5.47
C THR A 45 -18.32 16.43 -6.41
N LYS A 46 -18.45 17.20 -7.49
CA LYS A 46 -17.32 17.45 -8.42
C LYS A 46 -16.10 18.04 -7.74
N ASP A 47 -16.29 18.90 -6.75
CA ASP A 47 -15.19 19.52 -5.99
C ASP A 47 -14.50 18.47 -5.08
N GLN A 48 -15.27 17.63 -4.41
CA GLN A 48 -14.71 16.53 -3.61
C GLN A 48 -13.91 15.54 -4.47
N VAL A 49 -14.39 15.22 -5.68
CA VAL A 49 -13.65 14.38 -6.63
C VAL A 49 -12.35 15.05 -7.04
N ARG A 50 -12.37 16.36 -7.34
CA ARG A 50 -11.16 17.12 -7.70
C ARG A 50 -10.14 17.12 -6.56
N ASP A 51 -10.58 17.36 -5.32
CA ASP A 51 -9.70 17.41 -4.16
C ASP A 51 -9.13 16.02 -3.80
N MET A 52 -9.92 14.97 -3.98
CA MET A 52 -9.39 13.61 -3.86
C MET A 52 -8.32 13.31 -4.91
N LYS A 53 -8.57 13.67 -6.18
CA LYS A 53 -7.60 13.44 -7.27
C LYS A 53 -6.29 14.20 -7.08
N ARG A 54 -6.29 15.29 -6.30
CA ARG A 54 -5.05 16.00 -5.90
C ARG A 54 -4.21 15.20 -4.90
N LYS A 55 -4.83 14.35 -4.10
CA LYS A 55 -4.15 13.49 -3.11
C LYS A 55 -3.83 12.12 -3.67
N ARG A 56 -4.76 11.56 -4.41
CA ARG A 56 -4.62 10.25 -5.03
C ARG A 56 -5.35 10.23 -6.38
N ASN A 57 -4.60 10.00 -7.44
CA ASN A 57 -5.13 9.78 -8.77
C ASN A 57 -4.72 8.39 -9.21
N SER A 58 -5.52 7.38 -8.92
CA SER A 58 -5.31 6.00 -9.33
C SER A 58 -6.62 5.24 -9.38
N ASP A 59 -6.65 4.18 -10.17
CA ASP A 59 -7.73 3.22 -10.20
C ASP A 59 -7.32 1.99 -9.39
N LEU A 60 -8.25 1.38 -8.69
CA LEU A 60 -7.99 0.19 -7.90
C LEU A 60 -9.11 -0.84 -8.00
N VAL A 61 -8.75 -2.05 -7.69
CA VAL A 61 -9.65 -3.18 -7.48
C VAL A 61 -9.42 -3.74 -6.09
N TRP A 62 -10.48 -4.10 -5.40
CA TRP A 62 -10.41 -4.77 -4.11
C TRP A 62 -10.42 -6.28 -4.31
N LEU A 63 -9.33 -6.94 -3.93
CA LEU A 63 -9.17 -8.39 -4.03
C LEU A 63 -9.24 -9.01 -2.63
N ASN A 64 -10.09 -10.04 -2.48
CA ASN A 64 -10.31 -10.73 -1.21
C ASN A 64 -10.08 -12.25 -1.32
N ASP A 65 -9.42 -12.67 -2.38
CA ASP A 65 -9.24 -14.07 -2.70
C ASP A 65 -8.19 -14.73 -1.83
N THR A 66 -8.55 -15.83 -1.19
CA THR A 66 -7.70 -16.54 -0.24
C THR A 66 -6.34 -16.95 -0.84
N TRP A 67 -6.29 -17.25 -2.14
CA TRP A 67 -5.04 -17.67 -2.78
C TRP A 67 -4.00 -16.55 -2.80
N ILE A 68 -4.42 -15.27 -2.96
CA ILE A 68 -3.53 -14.10 -2.90
C ILE A 68 -2.95 -13.96 -1.49
N TYR A 69 -3.79 -14.05 -0.46
CA TYR A 69 -3.33 -13.96 0.93
C TYR A 69 -2.38 -15.09 1.31
N LYS A 70 -2.56 -16.31 0.76
CA LYS A 70 -1.63 -17.41 0.97
C LYS A 70 -0.22 -17.11 0.48
N GLU A 71 -0.11 -16.36 -0.62
CA GLU A 71 1.19 -15.94 -1.15
C GLU A 71 1.82 -14.82 -0.32
N LEU A 72 1.03 -13.92 0.26
CA LEU A 72 1.51 -12.70 0.88
C LEU A 72 1.72 -12.82 2.40
N HIS A 73 0.83 -13.47 3.13
CA HIS A 73 0.86 -13.55 4.59
C HIS A 73 2.16 -14.11 5.18
N PRO A 74 2.83 -15.13 4.58
CA PRO A 74 4.09 -15.63 5.10
C PRO A 74 5.16 -14.54 5.25
N TYR A 75 5.22 -13.60 4.31
CA TYR A 75 6.18 -12.50 4.34
C TYR A 75 5.86 -11.46 5.40
N ILE A 76 4.57 -11.19 5.64
CA ILE A 76 4.14 -10.29 6.74
C ILE A 76 4.55 -10.89 8.09
N HIS A 77 4.29 -12.18 8.31
CA HIS A 77 4.68 -12.87 9.54
C HIS A 77 6.21 -12.87 9.72
N GLN A 78 6.93 -13.15 8.65
CA GLN A 78 8.39 -13.17 8.68
C GLN A 78 8.97 -11.79 8.98
N ALA A 79 8.47 -10.73 8.31
CA ALA A 79 8.90 -9.35 8.57
C ALA A 79 8.62 -8.92 10.00
N ASN A 80 7.40 -9.14 10.48
CA ASN A 80 6.97 -8.78 11.82
C ASN A 80 7.87 -9.41 12.90
N LYS A 81 8.25 -10.69 12.72
CA LYS A 81 9.16 -11.40 13.60
C LYS A 81 10.61 -10.95 13.44
N ALA A 82 11.11 -10.90 12.21
CA ALA A 82 12.53 -10.63 11.93
C ALA A 82 12.93 -9.19 12.26
N ALA A 83 12.03 -8.23 12.07
CA ALA A 83 12.23 -6.84 12.46
C ALA A 83 12.05 -6.60 13.97
N GLY A 84 11.55 -7.60 14.71
CA GLY A 84 11.31 -7.49 16.14
C GLY A 84 10.08 -6.63 16.50
N TRP A 85 9.19 -6.37 15.55
CA TRP A 85 8.00 -5.58 15.82
C TRP A 85 7.02 -6.32 16.71
N ASN A 86 6.82 -7.62 16.48
CA ASN A 86 6.02 -8.55 17.28
C ASN A 86 4.58 -8.07 17.51
N PHE A 87 3.99 -7.42 16.50
CA PHE A 87 2.59 -7.06 16.56
C PHE A 87 1.71 -8.31 16.54
N GLU A 88 0.76 -8.37 17.44
CA GLU A 88 -0.36 -9.30 17.35
C GLU A 88 -1.35 -8.78 16.32
N TRP A 89 -1.55 -9.52 15.24
CA TRP A 89 -2.53 -9.17 14.22
C TRP A 89 -3.41 -10.37 13.89
N ASP A 90 -4.68 -10.11 13.75
CA ASP A 90 -5.72 -11.11 13.60
C ASP A 90 -6.45 -11.04 12.26
N ARG A 91 -6.18 -9.97 11.49
CA ARG A 91 -6.91 -9.70 10.27
C ARG A 91 -6.10 -8.86 9.29
N SER A 92 -6.26 -9.17 8.00
CA SER A 92 -5.87 -8.30 6.90
C SER A 92 -7.09 -7.60 6.29
N GLU A 93 -6.91 -6.36 5.91
CA GLU A 93 -7.87 -5.65 5.06
C GLU A 93 -7.84 -6.23 3.64
N SER A 94 -8.80 -5.86 2.81
CA SER A 94 -8.81 -6.23 1.39
C SER A 94 -7.55 -5.75 0.69
N CYS A 95 -6.97 -6.58 -0.17
CA CYS A 95 -5.83 -6.18 -0.98
C CYS A 95 -6.26 -5.13 -2.01
N GLN A 96 -5.54 -4.04 -2.10
CA GLN A 96 -5.68 -3.05 -3.16
C GLN A 96 -4.81 -3.45 -4.35
N PHE A 97 -5.40 -3.96 -5.43
CA PHE A 97 -4.72 -4.06 -6.70
C PHE A 97 -4.80 -2.69 -7.37
N THR A 98 -3.69 -1.97 -7.40
CA THR A 98 -3.63 -0.61 -7.92
C THR A 98 -2.87 -0.58 -9.24
N LYS A 99 -3.48 0.03 -10.25
CA LYS A 99 -2.86 0.31 -11.54
C LYS A 99 -2.61 1.80 -11.66
N TYR A 100 -1.37 2.18 -11.93
CA TYR A 100 -0.98 3.55 -12.22
C TYR A 100 -0.79 3.72 -13.72
N LYS A 101 -1.50 4.67 -14.31
CA LYS A 101 -1.37 5.14 -15.70
C LYS A 101 -0.52 6.41 -15.73
N LEU A 102 -0.22 6.90 -16.91
CA LEU A 102 0.52 8.15 -17.10
C LEU A 102 -0.09 9.29 -16.25
N ASN A 103 0.75 10.00 -15.51
CA ASN A 103 0.38 11.08 -14.60
C ASN A 103 -0.54 10.68 -13.43
N GLN A 104 -0.63 9.39 -13.13
CA GLN A 104 -1.30 8.93 -11.93
C GLN A 104 -0.32 8.79 -10.78
N TYR A 105 -0.79 9.04 -9.55
CA TYR A 105 0.04 9.05 -8.34
C TYR A 105 -0.78 8.88 -7.07
N TYR A 106 -0.08 8.61 -6.00
CA TYR A 106 -0.58 8.71 -4.64
C TYR A 106 0.38 9.58 -3.83
N ASP A 107 -0.13 10.68 -3.32
CA ASP A 107 0.67 11.65 -2.58
C ASP A 107 1.03 11.16 -1.16
N TRP A 108 1.91 11.89 -0.49
CA TRP A 108 2.34 11.62 0.88
C TRP A 108 1.18 11.39 1.82
N HIS A 109 1.21 10.30 2.53
CA HIS A 109 0.19 9.92 3.51
C HIS A 109 0.77 8.94 4.52
N CYS A 110 0.04 8.73 5.61
CA CYS A 110 0.26 7.63 6.54
C CYS A 110 -0.81 6.56 6.30
N ASP A 111 -0.42 5.29 6.29
CA ASP A 111 -1.35 4.17 6.15
C ASP A 111 -2.12 3.86 7.43
N SER A 112 -1.68 4.39 8.56
CA SER A 112 -2.29 4.19 9.87
C SER A 112 -2.72 5.53 10.50
N TRP A 113 -3.61 5.42 11.47
CA TRP A 113 -4.09 6.53 12.29
C TRP A 113 -3.67 6.30 13.74
N ASN A 114 -3.60 7.37 14.51
CA ASN A 114 -3.31 7.31 15.95
C ASN A 114 -4.51 6.86 16.80
N LYS A 115 -5.67 6.63 16.19
CA LYS A 115 -6.91 6.21 16.86
C LYS A 115 -7.49 4.97 16.18
N PRO A 116 -8.12 4.09 16.96
CA PRO A 116 -8.84 2.94 16.41
C PRO A 116 -9.97 3.36 15.45
N TYR A 117 -10.24 2.49 14.49
CA TYR A 117 -11.39 2.65 13.60
C TYR A 117 -12.69 2.72 14.40
N LYS A 118 -13.53 3.68 14.04
CA LYS A 118 -14.91 3.82 14.53
C LYS A 118 -15.85 3.57 13.35
N LYS A 119 -16.02 2.32 12.99
CA LYS A 119 -16.91 1.91 11.88
C LYS A 119 -17.57 0.58 12.26
N GLU A 120 -18.69 0.28 11.63
CA GLU A 120 -19.31 -1.03 11.79
C GLU A 120 -18.43 -2.13 11.17
N GLY A 121 -18.60 -3.37 11.70
CA GLY A 121 -17.92 -4.55 11.20
C GLY A 121 -16.65 -4.92 11.94
N LEU A 122 -15.88 -5.83 11.35
CA LEU A 122 -14.75 -6.51 11.99
C LEU A 122 -13.55 -5.63 12.29
N ASP A 123 -13.46 -4.45 11.68
CA ASP A 123 -12.36 -3.51 11.93
C ASP A 123 -12.62 -2.53 13.06
N ASN A 124 -13.84 -2.55 13.64
CA ASN A 124 -14.18 -1.64 14.73
C ASN A 124 -13.24 -1.83 15.93
N GLY A 125 -12.72 -0.75 16.46
CA GLY A 125 -11.78 -0.78 17.59
C GLY A 125 -10.34 -1.20 17.21
N LYS A 126 -10.05 -1.54 15.96
CA LYS A 126 -8.71 -1.94 15.51
C LYS A 126 -7.89 -0.78 14.96
N ILE A 127 -6.58 -0.94 14.97
CA ILE A 127 -5.62 -0.01 14.36
C ILE A 127 -4.77 -0.81 13.37
N ARG A 128 -4.59 -0.29 12.16
CA ARG A 128 -3.63 -0.84 11.20
C ARG A 128 -2.21 -0.70 11.76
N LYS A 129 -1.47 -1.78 11.87
CA LYS A 129 -0.11 -1.82 12.41
C LYS A 129 0.93 -2.15 11.36
N LEU A 130 0.56 -2.96 10.38
CA LEU A 130 1.41 -3.36 9.28
C LEU A 130 0.75 -2.94 7.98
N SER A 131 1.55 -2.41 7.08
CA SER A 131 1.16 -2.13 5.70
C SER A 131 2.14 -2.82 4.78
N MET A 132 1.64 -3.42 3.70
CA MET A 132 2.48 -4.14 2.76
C MET A 132 2.25 -3.66 1.34
N THR A 133 3.34 -3.49 0.62
CA THR A 133 3.33 -3.27 -0.84
C THR A 133 4.04 -4.43 -1.51
N CYS A 134 3.39 -5.04 -2.51
CA CYS A 134 3.98 -6.05 -3.39
C CYS A 134 4.06 -5.49 -4.81
N GLN A 135 5.26 -5.47 -5.37
CA GLN A 135 5.52 -4.99 -6.73
C GLN A 135 5.23 -6.10 -7.73
N LEU A 136 4.21 -5.91 -8.56
CA LEU A 136 3.78 -6.90 -9.54
C LEU A 136 4.44 -6.72 -10.91
N THR A 137 4.87 -5.50 -11.26
CA THR A 137 5.53 -5.15 -12.51
C THR A 137 7.01 -4.89 -12.27
N ASP A 138 7.90 -5.31 -13.16
CA ASP A 138 9.33 -5.03 -13.01
C ASP A 138 9.62 -3.53 -13.22
N GLY A 139 10.52 -2.99 -12.41
CA GLY A 139 10.89 -1.57 -12.47
C GLY A 139 11.51 -1.14 -13.80
N SER A 140 11.98 -2.07 -14.63
CA SER A 140 12.48 -1.79 -15.98
C SER A 140 11.37 -1.60 -17.03
N GLU A 141 10.12 -1.91 -16.69
CA GLU A 141 8.97 -1.85 -17.61
C GLU A 141 8.27 -0.48 -17.59
N TYR A 142 8.67 0.46 -16.70
CA TYR A 142 8.03 1.77 -16.57
C TYR A 142 9.03 2.82 -16.06
N GLU A 143 8.66 4.09 -16.19
CA GLU A 143 9.40 5.24 -15.66
C GLU A 143 8.54 5.99 -14.62
N GLY A 144 9.19 6.53 -13.58
CA GLY A 144 8.50 7.20 -12.48
C GLY A 144 7.79 6.23 -11.53
N GLY A 145 6.88 6.75 -10.72
CA GLY A 145 6.10 5.96 -9.76
C GLY A 145 6.93 5.42 -8.59
N GLU A 146 7.96 6.14 -8.22
CA GLU A 146 8.85 5.78 -7.12
C GLU A 146 8.07 5.67 -5.81
N LEU A 147 8.32 4.61 -5.06
CA LEU A 147 7.90 4.50 -3.67
C LEU A 147 8.93 5.21 -2.80
N GLU A 148 8.48 6.20 -2.07
CA GLU A 148 9.33 7.00 -1.20
C GLU A 148 8.83 6.96 0.24
N PHE A 149 9.76 6.94 1.18
CA PHE A 149 9.50 7.06 2.61
C PHE A 149 10.06 8.37 3.15
N ASP A 150 9.29 9.02 4.01
CA ASP A 150 9.77 10.13 4.82
C ASP A 150 9.81 9.67 6.29
N PHE A 151 10.99 9.51 6.83
CA PHE A 151 11.21 9.02 8.20
C PHE A 151 11.14 10.11 9.26
N ARG A 152 10.61 11.28 8.94
CA ARG A 152 10.33 12.31 9.93
C ARG A 152 9.09 11.93 10.73
N ASN A 153 9.12 12.26 12.01
CA ASN A 153 7.98 12.04 12.89
C ASN A 153 7.13 13.32 12.97
N TYR A 154 6.40 13.63 11.88
CA TYR A 154 5.52 14.80 11.86
C TYR A 154 4.37 14.64 10.85
N ASP A 155 3.51 15.67 10.78
CA ASP A 155 2.31 15.68 9.95
C ASP A 155 2.67 15.55 8.45
N PRO A 156 2.17 14.53 7.73
CA PRO A 156 2.46 14.32 6.32
C PRO A 156 1.90 15.41 5.40
N HIS A 157 0.99 16.24 5.91
CA HIS A 157 0.45 17.38 5.15
C HIS A 157 1.37 18.59 5.11
N ILE A 158 2.38 18.64 5.98
CA ILE A 158 3.39 19.68 5.97
C ILE A 158 4.52 19.23 5.05
N ARG A 159 4.62 19.85 3.89
CA ARG A 159 5.67 19.57 2.91
C ARG A 159 6.85 20.48 3.13
N GLU A 160 7.97 19.88 3.47
CA GLU A 160 9.27 20.53 3.48
C GLU A 160 10.27 19.63 2.76
N GLU A 161 11.23 20.24 2.06
CA GLU A 161 12.38 19.48 1.57
C GLU A 161 13.09 18.81 2.75
N THR A 162 13.39 17.54 2.61
CA THR A 162 13.94 16.77 3.69
C THR A 162 15.03 15.81 3.23
N LYS A 163 16.12 15.80 3.98
CA LYS A 163 17.18 14.80 3.90
C LYS A 163 16.81 13.44 4.49
N HIS A 164 15.61 13.31 5.03
CA HIS A 164 15.07 12.06 5.59
C HIS A 164 14.26 11.26 4.56
N LEU A 165 14.13 11.77 3.34
CA LEU A 165 13.51 11.04 2.24
C LEU A 165 14.40 9.86 1.83
N LYS A 166 13.75 8.72 1.62
CA LYS A 166 14.38 7.54 1.05
C LYS A 166 13.50 6.96 -0.05
N GLN A 167 14.05 6.88 -1.25
CA GLN A 167 13.46 6.11 -2.33
C GLN A 167 13.71 4.62 -2.09
N ALA A 168 12.65 3.84 -2.07
CA ALA A 168 12.70 2.40 -1.82
C ALA A 168 12.99 1.62 -3.12
N LYS A 169 14.23 1.67 -3.59
CA LYS A 169 14.66 0.95 -4.81
C LYS A 169 14.59 -0.57 -4.67
N GLU A 170 14.54 -1.06 -3.45
CA GLU A 170 14.45 -2.48 -3.10
C GLU A 170 13.15 -3.11 -3.59
N ILE A 171 12.08 -2.29 -3.83
CA ILE A 171 10.80 -2.77 -4.34
C ILE A 171 10.79 -2.96 -5.86
N LEU A 172 11.69 -2.33 -6.61
CA LEU A 172 11.64 -2.29 -8.09
C LEU A 172 11.66 -3.65 -8.78
N PRO A 173 12.43 -4.66 -8.34
CA PRO A 173 12.35 -5.97 -8.97
C PRO A 173 10.97 -6.60 -8.79
N LYS A 174 10.43 -7.16 -9.86
CA LYS A 174 9.13 -7.88 -9.85
C LYS A 174 9.05 -8.91 -8.74
N GLY A 175 7.93 -8.97 -8.05
CA GLY A 175 7.69 -9.84 -6.92
C GLY A 175 8.32 -9.38 -5.60
N SER A 176 8.95 -8.21 -5.56
CA SER A 176 9.50 -7.67 -4.31
C SER A 176 8.38 -7.18 -3.39
N ILE A 177 8.64 -7.30 -2.08
CA ILE A 177 7.70 -6.92 -1.02
C ILE A 177 8.40 -5.96 -0.07
N ILE A 178 7.68 -4.94 0.36
CA ILE A 178 8.00 -4.11 1.53
C ILE A 178 6.84 -4.19 2.52
N VAL A 179 7.16 -4.42 3.80
CA VAL A 179 6.22 -4.43 4.93
C VAL A 179 6.58 -3.30 5.87
#